data_050f6f5f98d7fd01ec0e4b23248c5b5b
#
_entry.id   050f6f5f98d7fd01ec0e4b23248c5b5b
#
_cell.length_a   1.000
_cell.length_b   1.000
_cell.length_c   1.000
_cell.angle_alpha   90.00
_cell.angle_beta   90.00
_cell.angle_gamma   90.00
#
_symmetry.space_group_name_H-M   'P 1'
#
loop_
_entity.id
_entity.type
_entity.pdbx_description
1 polymer ?
#
loop_
_entity_poly.entity_id
_entity_poly.type
_entity_poly.pdbx_seq_one_letter_code
_entity_poly.pdbx_strand_id
1 'polypeptide(L)'
;MQSEIAQTDRRFRGAAYRYLRISDKLPTYQEIDPDDPICRVKLFLPGSRLTFYVFAVTRYGTADVITSYCVSALGPDCDEEGDQPVTELLRIRNTHGLPLERDLGWEPMRLSQVRELEVPA
;
A
#
# COMPACT_ATOMS: atom_id res chain seq x y z
N MET A 1 -11.40 -14.86 2.61
CA MET A 1 -12.20 -13.63 2.57
C MET A 1 -11.38 -12.47 3.08
N GLN A 2 -11.32 -11.43 2.31
CA GLN A 2 -10.52 -10.25 2.62
C GLN A 2 -11.22 -9.35 3.64
N SER A 3 -10.51 -8.91 4.68
CA SER A 3 -11.02 -7.96 5.65
C SER A 3 -10.75 -6.53 5.20
N GLU A 4 -11.61 -5.61 5.58
CA GLU A 4 -11.34 -4.19 5.41
C GLU A 4 -10.37 -3.72 6.49
N ILE A 5 -9.37 -2.92 6.07
CA ILE A 5 -8.36 -2.37 6.96
C ILE A 5 -8.52 -0.86 6.99
N ALA A 6 -8.73 -0.32 8.17
CA ALA A 6 -8.95 1.11 8.36
C ALA A 6 -7.92 1.72 9.31
N GLN A 7 -7.51 2.95 9.06
CA GLN A 7 -6.77 3.74 10.03
C GLN A 7 -7.71 4.16 11.16
N THR A 8 -7.31 3.90 12.41
CA THR A 8 -8.11 4.21 13.60
C THR A 8 -7.75 5.56 14.23
N ASP A 9 -6.81 6.30 13.66
CA ASP A 9 -6.43 7.61 14.14
C ASP A 9 -7.63 8.57 14.10
N ARG A 10 -7.85 9.31 15.19
CA ARG A 10 -8.98 10.23 15.33
C ARG A 10 -9.04 11.32 14.27
N ARG A 11 -7.91 11.64 13.65
CA ARG A 11 -7.83 12.62 12.57
C ARG A 11 -8.46 12.15 11.28
N PHE A 12 -8.65 10.82 11.14
CA PHE A 12 -9.27 10.21 9.99
C PHE A 12 -10.55 9.51 10.42
N ARG A 13 -11.68 10.18 10.22
CA ARG A 13 -13.00 9.63 10.54
C ARG A 13 -13.74 9.32 9.25
N GLY A 14 -14.31 8.13 9.18
CA GLY A 14 -15.17 7.71 8.09
C GLY A 14 -14.53 6.69 7.15
N ALA A 15 -15.36 6.14 6.28
CA ALA A 15 -15.02 5.05 5.38
C ALA A 15 -13.94 5.41 4.33
N ALA A 16 -13.77 6.70 4.03
CA ALA A 16 -12.80 7.17 3.05
C ALA A 16 -11.35 6.82 3.43
N TYR A 17 -11.07 6.67 4.72
CA TYR A 17 -9.71 6.42 5.21
C TYR A 17 -9.43 4.95 5.49
N ARG A 18 -10.21 4.05 4.95
CA ARG A 18 -9.89 2.64 4.98
C ARG A 18 -8.76 2.36 4.01
N TYR A 19 -7.66 1.79 4.50
CA TYR A 19 -6.50 1.47 3.67
C TYR A 19 -6.83 0.42 2.63
N LEU A 20 -7.48 -0.66 3.05
CA LEU A 20 -7.88 -1.74 2.15
C LEU A 20 -9.39 -1.96 2.26
N ARG A 21 -10.02 -2.16 1.12
CA ARG A 21 -11.47 -2.38 1.01
C ARG A 21 -11.73 -3.69 0.28
N ILE A 22 -12.83 -4.35 0.60
CA ILE A 22 -13.26 -5.54 -0.12
C ILE A 22 -13.41 -5.24 -1.61
N SER A 23 -13.90 -4.05 -1.95
CA SER A 23 -14.07 -3.61 -3.35
C SER A 23 -12.77 -3.47 -4.13
N ASP A 24 -11.61 -3.42 -3.46
CA ASP A 24 -10.31 -3.39 -4.13
C ASP A 24 -10.00 -4.70 -4.85
N LYS A 25 -10.63 -5.80 -4.41
CA LYS A 25 -10.44 -7.14 -4.99
C LYS A 25 -8.98 -7.54 -5.07
N LEU A 26 -8.22 -7.22 -4.02
CA LEU A 26 -6.82 -7.61 -3.93
C LEU A 26 -6.70 -9.14 -3.91
N PRO A 27 -5.86 -9.71 -4.77
CA PRO A 27 -5.59 -11.16 -4.73
C PRO A 27 -4.67 -11.50 -3.57
N THR A 28 -4.57 -12.80 -3.25
CA THR A 28 -3.49 -13.30 -2.41
C THR A 28 -2.19 -13.35 -3.21
N TYR A 29 -1.05 -13.49 -2.53
CA TYR A 29 0.25 -13.58 -3.20
C TYR A 29 0.31 -14.74 -4.21
N GLN A 30 -0.36 -15.85 -3.92
CA GLN A 30 -0.37 -17.01 -4.82
C GLN A 30 -1.20 -16.80 -6.10
N GLU A 31 -2.08 -15.82 -6.08
CA GLU A 31 -3.02 -15.54 -7.18
C GLU A 31 -2.54 -14.47 -8.15
N ILE A 32 -1.47 -13.73 -7.80
CA ILE A 32 -0.98 -12.64 -8.65
C ILE A 32 -0.29 -13.16 -9.91
N ASP A 33 -0.19 -12.31 -10.93
CA ASP A 33 0.75 -12.49 -12.03
C ASP A 33 2.15 -12.14 -11.49
N PRO A 34 3.05 -13.14 -11.32
CA PRO A 34 4.35 -12.89 -10.70
C PRO A 34 5.27 -12.01 -11.56
N ASP A 35 5.01 -11.94 -12.85
CA ASP A 35 5.86 -11.17 -13.77
C ASP A 35 5.49 -9.69 -13.78
N ASP A 36 4.19 -9.39 -13.65
CA ASP A 36 3.73 -8.00 -13.71
C ASP A 36 2.36 -7.84 -13.02
N PRO A 37 2.32 -7.83 -11.68
CA PRO A 37 1.05 -7.74 -10.96
C PRO A 37 0.38 -6.37 -11.12
N ILE A 38 -0.92 -6.34 -10.87
CA ILE A 38 -1.71 -5.10 -10.90
C ILE A 38 -1.66 -4.47 -9.51
N CYS A 39 -1.14 -3.24 -9.43
CA CYS A 39 -1.15 -2.44 -8.21
C CYS A 39 -2.52 -1.77 -8.07
N ARG A 40 -3.33 -2.24 -7.14
CA ARG A 40 -4.73 -1.83 -6.99
C ARG A 40 -4.96 -0.73 -5.97
N VAL A 41 -4.03 -0.58 -5.04
CA VAL A 41 -4.13 0.40 -3.96
C VAL A 41 -2.81 1.13 -3.82
N LYS A 42 -2.88 2.45 -3.66
CA LYS A 42 -1.70 3.28 -3.38
C LYS A 42 -1.87 3.92 -2.01
N LEU A 43 -0.91 3.70 -1.13
CA LEU A 43 -0.82 4.32 0.18
C LEU A 43 0.43 5.18 0.22
N PHE A 44 0.34 6.39 0.75
CA PHE A 44 1.47 7.29 0.82
C PHE A 44 1.55 8.00 2.16
N LEU A 45 2.75 8.41 2.53
CA LEU A 45 2.98 9.19 3.75
C LEU A 45 3.09 10.67 3.38
N PRO A 46 2.17 11.53 3.86
CA PRO A 46 2.21 12.95 3.56
C PRO A 46 3.57 13.58 3.88
N GLY A 47 4.09 14.39 2.96
CA GLY A 47 5.36 15.07 3.13
C GLY A 47 6.59 14.18 3.06
N SER A 48 6.45 12.94 2.61
CA SER A 48 7.54 11.98 2.47
C SER A 48 7.45 11.30 1.12
N ARG A 49 8.57 10.74 0.67
CA ARG A 49 8.61 9.92 -0.55
C ARG A 49 7.96 8.54 -0.33
N LEU A 50 7.80 8.10 0.91
CA LEU A 50 7.31 6.76 1.25
C LEU A 50 5.93 6.49 0.64
N THR A 51 5.87 5.46 -0.21
CA THR A 51 4.65 5.05 -0.90
C THR A 51 4.62 3.53 -1.03
N PHE A 52 3.44 2.94 -0.84
CA PHE A 52 3.21 1.51 -1.04
C PHE A 52 2.22 1.33 -2.18
N TYR A 53 2.65 0.71 -3.25
CA TYR A 53 1.79 0.28 -4.35
C TYR A 53 1.41 -1.18 -4.11
N VAL A 54 0.23 -1.40 -3.56
CA VAL A 54 -0.20 -2.71 -3.05
C VAL A 54 -0.81 -3.55 -4.16
N PHE A 55 -0.32 -4.77 -4.34
CA PHE A 55 -0.85 -5.68 -5.36
C PHE A 55 -1.33 -7.03 -4.81
N ALA A 56 -1.11 -7.32 -3.53
CA ALA A 56 -1.66 -8.51 -2.89
C ALA A 56 -1.87 -8.29 -1.39
N VAL A 57 -2.79 -9.05 -0.82
CA VAL A 57 -2.94 -9.19 0.62
C VAL A 57 -3.15 -10.66 0.94
N THR A 58 -2.35 -11.19 1.85
CA THR A 58 -2.39 -12.61 2.21
C THR A 58 -2.54 -12.73 3.72
N ARG A 59 -3.38 -13.66 4.14
CA ARG A 59 -3.57 -13.91 5.56
C ARG A 59 -2.68 -15.06 6.02
N TYR A 60 -1.83 -14.78 6.99
CA TYR A 60 -0.97 -15.75 7.65
C TYR A 60 -1.41 -15.87 9.12
N GLY A 61 -2.14 -16.94 9.45
CA GLY A 61 -2.74 -17.07 10.77
C GLY A 61 -3.75 -15.96 11.03
N THR A 62 -3.46 -15.08 11.99
CA THR A 62 -4.31 -13.92 12.33
C THR A 62 -3.80 -12.62 11.73
N ALA A 63 -2.69 -12.65 10.99
CA ALA A 63 -2.06 -11.47 10.43
C ALA A 63 -2.41 -11.30 8.94
N ASP A 64 -2.84 -10.10 8.57
CA ASP A 64 -2.93 -9.69 7.18
C ASP A 64 -1.61 -9.07 6.76
N VAL A 65 -1.04 -9.57 5.66
CA VAL A 65 0.24 -9.13 5.13
C VAL A 65 0.03 -8.61 3.72
N ILE A 66 0.41 -7.37 3.47
CA ILE A 66 0.38 -6.82 2.12
C ILE A 66 1.68 -7.18 1.39
N THR A 67 1.57 -7.36 0.08
CA THR A 67 2.71 -7.38 -0.82
C THR A 67 2.62 -6.15 -1.72
N SER A 68 3.69 -5.38 -1.79
CA SER A 68 3.69 -4.10 -2.48
C SER A 68 5.04 -3.79 -3.10
N TYR A 69 5.04 -2.83 -4.03
CA TYR A 69 6.25 -2.15 -4.43
C TYR A 69 6.38 -0.92 -3.52
N CYS A 70 7.43 -0.90 -2.70
CA CYS A 70 7.66 0.18 -1.74
C CYS A 70 8.64 1.20 -2.31
N VAL A 71 8.16 2.42 -2.46
CA VAL A 71 8.99 3.58 -2.79
C VAL A 71 9.51 4.13 -1.47
N SER A 72 10.81 3.96 -1.24
CA SER A 72 11.43 4.22 0.05
C SER A 72 11.64 5.71 0.33
N ALA A 73 11.47 6.10 1.60
CA ALA A 73 11.84 7.43 2.07
C ALA A 73 13.36 7.68 1.96
N LEU A 74 14.15 6.61 1.89
CA LEU A 74 15.63 6.68 1.83
C LEU A 74 16.16 6.97 0.42
N GLY A 75 15.31 6.88 -0.60
CA GLY A 75 15.68 7.18 -1.98
C GLY A 75 15.49 6.02 -2.95
N PRO A 76 15.67 6.27 -4.27
CA PRO A 76 15.37 5.29 -5.32
C PRO A 76 16.13 3.97 -5.22
N ASP A 77 17.34 3.98 -4.69
CA ASP A 77 18.16 2.76 -4.54
C ASP A 77 17.58 1.78 -3.53
N CYS A 78 16.65 2.23 -2.68
CA CYS A 78 16.00 1.42 -1.67
C CYS A 78 14.58 1.01 -2.06
N ASP A 79 14.14 1.35 -3.28
CA ASP A 79 12.81 0.98 -3.77
C ASP A 79 12.79 -0.50 -4.12
N GLU A 80 11.83 -1.24 -3.57
CA GLU A 80 11.76 -2.69 -3.75
C GLU A 80 10.38 -3.26 -3.50
N GLU A 81 10.14 -4.45 -4.06
CA GLU A 81 9.00 -5.26 -3.68
C GLU A 81 9.24 -5.90 -2.32
N GLY A 82 8.21 -6.03 -1.53
CA GLY A 82 8.32 -6.66 -0.23
C GLY A 82 6.97 -6.87 0.43
N ASP A 83 7.02 -7.57 1.55
CA ASP A 83 5.86 -7.88 2.38
C ASP A 83 5.89 -7.08 3.66
N GLN A 84 4.71 -6.62 4.10
CA GLN A 84 4.60 -5.94 5.38
C GLN A 84 3.29 -6.30 6.08
N PRO A 85 3.33 -6.61 7.38
CA PRO A 85 2.11 -6.77 8.16
C PRO A 85 1.32 -5.46 8.17
N VAL A 86 0.02 -5.56 8.04
CA VAL A 86 -0.86 -4.39 8.08
C VAL A 86 -0.71 -3.62 9.40
N THR A 87 -0.46 -4.32 10.50
CA THR A 87 -0.22 -3.69 11.81
C THR A 87 0.94 -2.71 11.79
N GLU A 88 1.96 -2.95 10.98
CA GLU A 88 3.07 -2.00 10.83
C GLU A 88 2.65 -0.76 10.05
N LEU A 89 1.83 -0.92 9.01
CA LEU A 89 1.32 0.21 8.24
C LEU A 89 0.52 1.18 9.12
N LEU A 90 -0.26 0.63 10.05
CA LEU A 90 -1.09 1.42 10.96
C LEU A 90 -0.26 2.26 11.94
N ARG A 91 1.00 1.94 12.14
CA ARG A 91 1.92 2.64 13.06
C ARG A 91 2.75 3.72 12.40
N ILE A 92 2.86 3.71 11.08
CA ILE A 92 3.71 4.67 10.36
C ILE A 92 3.16 6.09 10.55
N ARG A 93 4.05 7.02 10.88
CA ARG A 93 3.74 8.45 11.04
C ARG A 93 4.84 9.28 10.40
N ASN A 94 4.48 10.43 9.86
CA ASN A 94 5.47 11.41 9.40
C ASN A 94 5.96 12.27 10.57
N THR A 95 6.84 13.24 10.29
CA THR A 95 7.41 14.12 11.32
C THR A 95 6.37 14.99 12.02
N HIS A 96 5.20 15.19 11.42
CA HIS A 96 4.08 15.92 12.02
C HIS A 96 3.08 15.00 12.72
N GLY A 97 3.38 13.71 12.83
CA GLY A 97 2.51 12.73 13.45
C GLY A 97 1.32 12.29 12.60
N LEU A 98 1.32 12.57 11.30
CA LEU A 98 0.25 12.15 10.40
C LEU A 98 0.49 10.72 9.92
N PRO A 99 -0.56 9.87 9.84
CA PRO A 99 -0.44 8.50 9.34
C PRO A 99 -0.39 8.45 7.81
N LEU A 100 -0.23 7.23 7.29
CA LEU A 100 -0.40 6.97 5.86
C LEU A 100 -1.79 7.41 5.40
N GLU A 101 -1.88 7.84 4.16
CA GLU A 101 -3.14 8.12 3.48
C GLU A 101 -3.31 7.20 2.27
N ARG A 102 -4.56 6.87 1.97
CA ARG A 102 -4.91 6.20 0.73
C ARG A 102 -5.12 7.26 -0.35
N ASP A 103 -4.51 7.05 -1.51
CA ASP A 103 -4.79 7.87 -2.69
C ASP A 103 -6.13 7.45 -3.29
N LEU A 104 -7.16 8.25 -3.03
CA LEU A 104 -8.51 7.96 -3.49
C LEU A 104 -8.69 8.13 -5.00
N GLY A 105 -7.77 8.83 -5.65
CA GLY A 105 -7.76 9.01 -7.11
C GLY A 105 -6.94 7.96 -7.85
N TRP A 106 -6.36 6.99 -7.13
CA TRP A 106 -5.54 5.97 -7.75
C TRP A 106 -6.36 5.00 -8.59
N GLU A 107 -5.94 4.81 -9.84
CA GLU A 107 -6.51 3.79 -10.73
C GLU A 107 -5.53 2.62 -10.85
N PRO A 108 -6.02 1.37 -10.73
CA PRO A 108 -5.16 0.20 -10.84
C PRO A 108 -4.33 0.19 -12.12
N MET A 109 -3.06 -0.15 -11.99
CA MET A 109 -2.16 -0.30 -13.13
C MET A 109 -1.11 -1.36 -12.87
N ARG A 110 -0.49 -1.86 -13.92
CA ARG A 110 0.58 -2.85 -13.84
C ARG A 110 1.80 -2.30 -13.11
N LEU A 111 2.52 -3.15 -12.38
CA LEU A 111 3.74 -2.76 -11.69
C LEU A 111 4.77 -2.16 -12.64
N SER A 112 4.89 -2.68 -13.85
CA SER A 112 5.77 -2.12 -14.88
C SER A 112 5.46 -0.65 -15.17
N GLN A 113 4.19 -0.29 -15.23
CA GLN A 113 3.76 1.09 -15.42
C GLN A 113 4.06 1.96 -14.19
N VAL A 114 3.87 1.40 -12.99
CA VAL A 114 4.21 2.09 -11.73
C VAL A 114 5.69 2.42 -11.69
N ARG A 115 6.54 1.48 -12.07
CA ARG A 115 7.99 1.70 -12.10
C ARG A 115 8.38 2.82 -13.05
N GLU A 116 7.71 2.94 -14.19
CA GLU A 116 7.93 4.04 -15.13
C GLU A 116 7.55 5.40 -14.51
N LEU A 117 6.45 5.46 -13.77
CA LEU A 117 6.04 6.68 -13.06
C LEU A 117 7.05 7.14 -12.02
N GLU A 118 7.76 6.20 -11.39
CA GLU A 118 8.70 6.47 -10.31
C GLU A 118 10.14 6.72 -10.81
N VAL A 119 10.39 6.60 -12.12
CA VAL A 119 11.70 6.94 -12.68
C VAL A 119 11.91 8.45 -12.57
N PRO A 120 13.04 8.91 -11.97
CA PRO A 120 13.36 10.33 -11.90
C PRO A 120 13.50 10.94 -13.30
N ALA A 121 12.95 12.14 -13.47
CA ALA A 121 13.04 12.88 -14.72
C ALA A 121 14.48 13.35 -15.00
#